data_ee9e10ee7b6f0b00867abf7ca2938971
#
_entry.id   ee9e10ee7b6f0b00867abf7ca2938971
#
_cell.length_a   1.000
_cell.length_b   1.000
_cell.length_c   1.000
_cell.angle_alpha   90.00
_cell.angle_beta   90.00
_cell.angle_gamma   90.00
#
_symmetry.space_group_name_H-M   'P 1'
#
loop_
_entity.id
_entity.type
_entity.pdbx_description
1 polymer ?
#
loop_
_entity_poly.entity_id
_entity_poly.type
_entity_poly.pdbx_seq_one_letter_code
_entity_poly.pdbx_strand_id
1 'polypeptide(L)'
;MSKLIGIIVGVVVLLAYSCTFFVDEREKAILLAFGKISQTGYEAGLHFKLPYPFNEVKKLDGRILTIDQRPVRFITKEKKYMVVDSFVKWRIVDEAKYYIATSGGREQNAASLIYRMVDDGLRNEFAKRTVQDVIAQDRTQIMGLLTSNIDEKSEAWGIDIVDVRIKRIDFPDKISQNVYERMRTERERLAREHRSKGEEAATRIRADADAQSRILVAEAYRDSQVLRGTGDALSAQIYAKAYTRDRDFYRFYRSMEAYKNTFSDKGDVMLLGPDSEFFKYFKVSQGQSK
;
A
#
# COMPACT_ATOMS: atom_id res chain seq x y z
N MET A 1 -78.96 42.48 -16.39
CA MET A 1 -78.26 42.40 -15.09
C MET A 1 -77.52 41.09 -14.90
N SER A 2 -78.06 39.93 -15.26
CA SER A 2 -77.37 38.62 -15.06
C SER A 2 -76.02 38.47 -15.79
N LYS A 3 -75.87 38.99 -17.02
CA LYS A 3 -74.61 38.96 -17.76
C LYS A 3 -73.50 39.79 -17.10
N LEU A 4 -73.87 40.92 -16.53
CA LEU A 4 -72.94 41.81 -15.85
C LEU A 4 -72.45 41.20 -14.51
N ILE A 5 -73.33 40.54 -13.79
CA ILE A 5 -72.96 39.76 -12.58
C ILE A 5 -72.04 38.62 -12.92
N GLY A 6 -72.28 37.88 -14.02
CA GLY A 6 -71.41 36.81 -14.48
C GLY A 6 -70.00 37.28 -14.85
N ILE A 7 -69.90 38.47 -15.50
CA ILE A 7 -68.59 39.08 -15.83
C ILE A 7 -67.84 39.49 -14.52
N ILE A 8 -68.54 40.12 -13.56
CA ILE A 8 -67.92 40.51 -12.27
C ILE A 8 -67.43 39.29 -11.49
N VAL A 9 -68.25 38.24 -11.41
CA VAL A 9 -67.85 36.99 -10.75
C VAL A 9 -66.64 36.36 -11.48
N GLY A 10 -66.62 36.33 -12.78
CA GLY A 10 -65.47 35.86 -13.59
C GLY A 10 -64.17 36.64 -13.31
N VAL A 11 -64.26 37.96 -13.23
CA VAL A 11 -63.14 38.84 -12.90
C VAL A 11 -62.62 38.61 -11.48
N VAL A 12 -63.54 38.46 -10.52
CA VAL A 12 -63.17 38.18 -9.09
C VAL A 12 -62.47 36.81 -8.99
N VAL A 13 -62.96 35.77 -9.65
CA VAL A 13 -62.33 34.46 -9.64
C VAL A 13 -60.94 34.50 -10.31
N LEU A 14 -60.82 35.25 -11.40
CA LEU A 14 -59.54 35.42 -12.09
C LEU A 14 -58.51 36.19 -11.24
N LEU A 15 -58.96 37.22 -10.53
CA LEU A 15 -58.15 37.96 -9.56
C LEU A 15 -57.74 37.06 -8.40
N ALA A 16 -58.67 36.32 -7.81
CA ALA A 16 -58.36 35.38 -6.72
C ALA A 16 -57.33 34.32 -7.15
N TYR A 17 -57.44 33.77 -8.35
CA TYR A 17 -56.47 32.83 -8.91
C TYR A 17 -55.11 33.50 -9.12
N SER A 18 -55.05 34.72 -9.58
CA SER A 18 -53.82 35.48 -9.75
C SER A 18 -53.14 35.88 -8.45
N CYS A 19 -53.89 35.94 -7.35
CA CYS A 19 -53.37 36.29 -6.01
C CYS A 19 -52.83 35.09 -5.20
N THR A 20 -52.96 33.88 -5.73
CA THR A 20 -52.49 32.68 -5.04
C THR A 20 -51.29 32.04 -5.72
N PHE A 21 -50.37 31.45 -4.95
CA PHE A 21 -49.32 30.61 -5.46
C PHE A 21 -49.05 29.47 -4.51
N PHE A 22 -48.61 28.34 -5.04
CA PHE A 22 -48.28 27.13 -4.29
C PHE A 22 -46.79 26.91 -4.29
N VAL A 23 -46.20 26.58 -3.13
CA VAL A 23 -44.78 26.23 -2.96
C VAL A 23 -44.72 24.76 -2.62
N ASP A 24 -43.96 23.99 -3.42
CA ASP A 24 -43.68 22.59 -3.18
C ASP A 24 -42.60 22.46 -2.09
N GLU A 25 -42.54 21.32 -1.36
CA GLU A 25 -41.47 21.04 -0.39
C GLU A 25 -40.06 20.98 -1.04
N ARG A 26 -40.01 20.77 -2.35
CA ARG A 26 -38.78 20.74 -3.12
C ARG A 26 -38.34 22.09 -3.63
N GLU A 27 -39.20 23.09 -3.52
CA GLU A 27 -38.98 24.43 -4.03
C GLU A 27 -38.84 25.42 -2.87
N LYS A 28 -38.01 26.42 -3.09
CA LYS A 28 -37.96 27.63 -2.26
C LYS A 28 -38.51 28.80 -3.06
N ALA A 29 -39.22 29.71 -2.39
CA ALA A 29 -39.87 30.81 -3.07
C ALA A 29 -39.40 32.16 -2.51
N ILE A 30 -39.18 33.10 -3.43
CA ILE A 30 -38.86 34.50 -3.12
C ILE A 30 -39.98 35.36 -3.70
N LEU A 31 -40.52 36.23 -2.87
CA LEU A 31 -41.46 37.24 -3.31
C LEU A 31 -40.73 38.56 -3.63
N LEU A 32 -40.89 39.00 -4.84
CA LEU A 32 -40.35 40.26 -5.33
C LEU A 32 -41.48 41.28 -5.42
N ALA A 33 -41.34 42.42 -4.75
CA ALA A 33 -42.22 43.57 -4.92
C ALA A 33 -41.51 44.65 -5.77
N PHE A 34 -42.02 44.93 -6.91
CA PHE A 34 -41.39 45.87 -7.85
C PHE A 34 -39.92 45.56 -8.17
N GLY A 35 -39.58 44.25 -8.26
CA GLY A 35 -38.23 43.79 -8.56
C GLY A 35 -37.28 43.79 -7.34
N LYS A 36 -37.72 44.18 -6.14
CA LYS A 36 -36.94 44.10 -4.90
C LYS A 36 -37.42 42.92 -4.05
N ILE A 37 -36.51 42.26 -3.38
CA ILE A 37 -36.84 41.17 -2.45
C ILE A 37 -37.68 41.74 -1.30
N SER A 38 -38.91 41.25 -1.18
CA SER A 38 -39.84 41.65 -0.12
C SER A 38 -39.92 40.61 0.97
N GLN A 39 -39.99 39.34 0.61
CA GLN A 39 -40.10 38.24 1.57
C GLN A 39 -39.44 36.96 1.01
N THR A 40 -38.81 36.23 1.90
CA THR A 40 -38.15 34.91 1.61
C THR A 40 -38.56 33.92 2.70
N GLY A 41 -38.17 32.63 2.54
CA GLY A 41 -38.42 31.61 3.54
C GLY A 41 -39.88 31.14 3.62
N TYR A 42 -40.53 31.04 2.48
CA TYR A 42 -41.85 30.45 2.36
C TYR A 42 -41.82 28.96 2.66
N GLU A 43 -42.65 28.51 3.61
CA GLU A 43 -42.87 27.08 3.82
C GLU A 43 -43.67 26.46 2.67
N ALA A 44 -43.65 25.12 2.56
CA ALA A 44 -44.47 24.42 1.59
C ALA A 44 -45.99 24.66 1.87
N GLY A 45 -46.71 24.95 0.82
CA GLY A 45 -48.16 25.21 0.95
C GLY A 45 -48.66 26.30 0.05
N LEU A 46 -49.89 26.75 0.34
CA LEU A 46 -50.60 27.80 -0.40
C LEU A 46 -50.34 29.15 0.25
N HIS A 47 -49.88 30.10 -0.56
CA HIS A 47 -49.57 31.45 -0.15
C HIS A 47 -50.29 32.49 -1.01
N PHE A 48 -50.42 33.70 -0.48
CA PHE A 48 -51.08 34.80 -1.15
C PHE A 48 -50.06 35.86 -1.57
N LYS A 49 -50.27 36.43 -2.74
CA LYS A 49 -49.51 37.56 -3.28
C LYS A 49 -50.39 38.56 -3.93
N LEU A 50 -49.90 39.76 -4.13
CA LEU A 50 -50.60 40.74 -5.00
C LEU A 50 -50.44 40.35 -6.47
N PRO A 51 -51.45 40.64 -7.30
CA PRO A 51 -51.38 40.28 -8.72
C PRO A 51 -50.25 41.05 -9.41
N TYR A 52 -49.77 40.46 -10.55
CA TYR A 52 -48.86 41.18 -11.41
C TYR A 52 -49.44 42.50 -11.88
N PRO A 53 -48.70 43.65 -11.92
CA PRO A 53 -47.22 43.72 -11.84
C PRO A 53 -46.65 44.03 -10.44
N PHE A 54 -47.46 44.06 -9.39
CA PHE A 54 -47.00 44.46 -8.04
C PHE A 54 -46.03 43.42 -7.45
N ASN A 55 -46.41 42.12 -7.48
CA ASN A 55 -45.64 41.06 -6.89
C ASN A 55 -45.30 39.96 -7.93
N GLU A 56 -44.06 39.57 -7.95
CA GLU A 56 -43.55 38.43 -8.72
C GLU A 56 -42.96 37.37 -7.77
N VAL A 57 -43.29 36.09 -7.98
CA VAL A 57 -42.75 35.00 -7.23
C VAL A 57 -41.70 34.27 -8.09
N LYS A 58 -40.49 34.19 -7.52
CA LYS A 58 -39.42 33.40 -8.13
C LYS A 58 -39.24 32.11 -7.35
N LYS A 59 -39.42 31.00 -8.03
CA LYS A 59 -39.18 29.65 -7.47
C LYS A 59 -37.76 29.20 -7.74
N LEU A 60 -37.14 28.65 -6.71
CA LEU A 60 -35.78 28.13 -6.72
C LEU A 60 -35.82 26.64 -6.35
N ASP A 61 -34.95 25.82 -6.86
CA ASP A 61 -34.84 24.40 -6.47
C ASP A 61 -34.21 24.28 -5.08
N GLY A 62 -34.92 23.74 -4.11
CA GLY A 62 -34.46 23.54 -2.73
C GLY A 62 -33.72 22.20 -2.50
N ARG A 63 -33.65 21.35 -3.51
CA ARG A 63 -32.99 20.07 -3.42
C ARG A 63 -31.47 20.19 -3.44
N ILE A 64 -30.79 19.09 -3.14
CA ILE A 64 -29.35 18.99 -3.37
C ILE A 64 -29.10 18.84 -4.86
N LEU A 65 -28.48 19.86 -5.44
CA LEU A 65 -28.11 19.92 -6.84
C LEU A 65 -26.67 19.41 -7.02
N THR A 66 -26.40 18.83 -8.20
CA THR A 66 -25.07 18.36 -8.54
C THR A 66 -24.56 19.11 -9.75
N ILE A 67 -23.39 19.70 -9.62
CA ILE A 67 -22.66 20.31 -10.70
C ILE A 67 -21.52 19.38 -11.11
N ASP A 68 -21.54 18.96 -12.36
CA ASP A 68 -20.47 18.15 -12.97
C ASP A 68 -19.50 19.06 -13.70
N GLN A 69 -18.27 19.14 -13.19
CA GLN A 69 -17.25 20.03 -13.73
C GLN A 69 -16.54 19.36 -14.91
N ARG A 70 -16.22 20.10 -15.94
CA ARG A 70 -15.34 19.61 -17.00
C ARG A 70 -13.94 19.37 -16.43
N PRO A 71 -13.21 18.32 -16.90
CA PRO A 71 -11.87 18.04 -16.46
C PRO A 71 -10.95 19.26 -16.61
N VAL A 72 -10.28 19.66 -15.53
CA VAL A 72 -9.39 20.82 -15.48
C VAL A 72 -7.96 20.37 -15.21
N ARG A 73 -6.99 21.11 -15.75
CA ARG A 73 -5.57 20.83 -15.56
C ARG A 73 -5.02 21.59 -14.35
N PHE A 74 -4.40 20.86 -13.44
CA PHE A 74 -3.72 21.41 -12.27
C PHE A 74 -2.24 21.09 -12.29
N ILE A 75 -1.43 21.92 -11.63
CA ILE A 75 0.01 21.74 -11.48
C ILE A 75 0.29 21.35 -10.03
N THR A 76 1.04 20.24 -9.84
CA THR A 76 1.50 19.79 -8.53
C THR A 76 2.75 20.54 -8.08
N LYS A 77 3.13 20.34 -6.79
CA LYS A 77 4.40 20.85 -6.22
C LYS A 77 5.63 20.47 -7.06
N GLU A 78 5.58 19.30 -7.69
CA GLU A 78 6.65 18.79 -8.58
C GLU A 78 6.59 19.38 -10.00
N LYS A 79 5.77 20.39 -10.23
CA LYS A 79 5.55 21.00 -11.56
C LYS A 79 5.03 20.02 -12.63
N LYS A 80 4.33 18.97 -12.21
CA LYS A 80 3.68 18.02 -13.13
C LYS A 80 2.23 18.39 -13.33
N TYR A 81 1.76 18.29 -14.57
CA TYR A 81 0.35 18.53 -14.91
C TYR A 81 -0.48 17.28 -14.62
N MET A 82 -1.63 17.47 -14.00
CA MET A 82 -2.65 16.45 -13.78
C MET A 82 -3.99 16.95 -14.28
N VAL A 83 -4.79 16.08 -14.85
CA VAL A 83 -6.18 16.36 -15.27
C VAL A 83 -7.08 15.80 -14.19
N VAL A 84 -7.88 16.67 -13.60
CA VAL A 84 -8.77 16.33 -12.50
C VAL A 84 -10.20 16.54 -12.94
N ASP A 85 -11.00 15.50 -12.76
CA ASP A 85 -12.44 15.48 -12.96
C ASP A 85 -13.12 15.48 -11.61
N SER A 86 -14.00 16.45 -11.35
CA SER A 86 -14.64 16.62 -10.04
C SER A 86 -16.12 16.99 -10.18
N PHE A 87 -16.88 16.72 -9.14
CA PHE A 87 -18.27 17.16 -9.01
C PHE A 87 -18.50 17.77 -7.66
N VAL A 88 -19.50 18.61 -7.58
CA VAL A 88 -19.92 19.33 -6.37
C VAL A 88 -21.39 19.10 -6.12
N LYS A 89 -21.74 18.77 -4.89
CA LYS A 89 -23.11 18.74 -4.38
C LYS A 89 -23.33 19.97 -3.53
N TRP A 90 -24.39 20.69 -3.82
CA TRP A 90 -24.72 21.95 -3.16
C TRP A 90 -26.22 22.14 -3.03
N ARG A 91 -26.64 23.02 -2.14
CA ARG A 91 -28.05 23.40 -1.96
C ARG A 91 -28.15 24.88 -1.61
N ILE A 92 -29.34 25.42 -1.82
CA ILE A 92 -29.67 26.81 -1.44
C ILE A 92 -30.12 26.83 0.02
N VAL A 93 -29.45 27.62 0.84
CA VAL A 93 -29.82 27.82 2.27
C VAL A 93 -30.51 29.17 2.45
N ASP A 94 -29.88 30.25 1.97
CA ASP A 94 -30.42 31.61 2.05
C ASP A 94 -30.82 32.05 0.64
N GLU A 95 -32.13 32.13 0.42
CA GLU A 95 -32.70 32.48 -0.90
C GLU A 95 -32.36 33.93 -1.30
N ALA A 96 -32.34 34.87 -0.32
CA ALA A 96 -32.07 36.26 -0.61
C ALA A 96 -30.67 36.51 -1.09
N LYS A 97 -29.68 35.97 -0.34
CA LYS A 97 -28.27 36.05 -0.74
C LYS A 97 -28.04 35.36 -2.09
N TYR A 98 -28.64 34.18 -2.28
CA TYR A 98 -28.54 33.44 -3.53
C TYR A 98 -29.08 34.22 -4.72
N TYR A 99 -30.27 34.83 -4.56
CA TYR A 99 -30.88 35.63 -5.65
C TYR A 99 -29.99 36.80 -6.08
N ILE A 100 -29.41 37.51 -5.08
CA ILE A 100 -28.51 38.65 -5.32
C ILE A 100 -27.20 38.15 -6.03
N ALA A 101 -26.57 37.13 -5.46
CA ALA A 101 -25.29 36.62 -5.96
C ALA A 101 -25.39 36.06 -7.36
N THR A 102 -26.53 35.44 -7.70
CA THR A 102 -26.76 34.80 -9.01
C THR A 102 -27.48 35.66 -10.02
N SER A 103 -27.68 36.95 -9.74
CA SER A 103 -28.36 37.90 -10.62
C SER A 103 -29.73 37.40 -11.10
N GLY A 104 -30.60 37.10 -10.10
CA GLY A 104 -31.97 36.66 -10.37
C GLY A 104 -32.25 35.17 -10.21
N GLY A 105 -31.43 34.45 -9.42
CA GLY A 105 -31.64 33.03 -9.08
C GLY A 105 -31.33 32.06 -10.23
N ARG A 106 -30.45 32.45 -11.16
CA ARG A 106 -30.07 31.58 -12.29
C ARG A 106 -29.05 30.54 -11.87
N GLU A 107 -29.38 29.27 -12.03
CA GLU A 107 -28.51 28.14 -11.71
C GLU A 107 -27.16 28.15 -12.43
N GLN A 108 -27.14 28.58 -13.72
CA GLN A 108 -25.90 28.70 -14.50
C GLN A 108 -24.91 29.71 -13.89
N ASN A 109 -25.42 30.79 -13.30
CA ASN A 109 -24.56 31.76 -12.62
C ASN A 109 -24.02 31.20 -11.33
N ALA A 110 -24.85 30.47 -10.57
CA ALA A 110 -24.41 29.73 -9.38
C ALA A 110 -23.34 28.71 -9.72
N ALA A 111 -23.56 27.90 -10.75
CA ALA A 111 -22.58 26.94 -11.23
C ALA A 111 -21.24 27.62 -11.56
N SER A 112 -21.26 28.75 -12.25
CA SER A 112 -20.05 29.49 -12.60
C SER A 112 -19.29 30.06 -11.38
N LEU A 113 -20.00 30.43 -10.32
CA LEU A 113 -19.43 30.89 -9.06
C LEU A 113 -18.77 29.71 -8.31
N ILE A 114 -19.52 28.62 -8.17
CA ILE A 114 -19.05 27.40 -7.51
C ILE A 114 -17.83 26.83 -8.24
N TYR A 115 -17.84 26.77 -9.59
CA TYR A 115 -16.70 26.34 -10.37
C TYR A 115 -15.42 27.09 -10.07
N ARG A 116 -15.49 28.41 -10.01
CA ARG A 116 -14.32 29.23 -9.73
C ARG A 116 -13.76 28.95 -8.35
N MET A 117 -14.63 28.83 -7.33
CA MET A 117 -14.18 28.53 -5.96
C MET A 117 -13.54 27.15 -5.84
N VAL A 118 -14.14 26.14 -6.47
CA VAL A 118 -13.62 24.78 -6.46
C VAL A 118 -12.29 24.70 -7.23
N ASP A 119 -12.20 25.36 -8.37
CA ASP A 119 -10.97 25.42 -9.18
C ASP A 119 -9.83 26.07 -8.40
N ASP A 120 -10.07 27.19 -7.75
CA ASP A 120 -9.09 27.88 -6.93
C ASP A 120 -8.70 27.05 -5.69
N GLY A 121 -9.65 26.41 -5.04
CA GLY A 121 -9.42 25.53 -3.92
C GLY A 121 -8.57 24.32 -4.30
N LEU A 122 -8.95 23.63 -5.37
CA LEU A 122 -8.18 22.50 -5.92
C LEU A 122 -6.78 22.92 -6.34
N ARG A 123 -6.64 24.05 -7.03
CA ARG A 123 -5.35 24.59 -7.48
C ARG A 123 -4.40 24.82 -6.31
N ASN A 124 -4.90 25.43 -5.24
CA ASN A 124 -4.11 25.70 -4.04
C ASN A 124 -3.67 24.41 -3.32
N GLU A 125 -4.56 23.42 -3.23
CA GLU A 125 -4.23 22.15 -2.57
C GLU A 125 -3.29 21.28 -3.39
N PHE A 126 -3.46 21.23 -4.72
CA PHE A 126 -2.58 20.47 -5.60
C PHE A 126 -1.17 21.09 -5.70
N ALA A 127 -1.07 22.42 -5.65
CA ALA A 127 0.23 23.11 -5.67
C ALA A 127 1.11 22.81 -4.44
N LYS A 128 0.51 22.43 -3.32
CA LYS A 128 1.23 22.10 -2.07
C LYS A 128 1.68 20.64 -1.99
N ARG A 129 1.12 19.75 -2.83
CA ARG A 129 1.24 18.29 -2.70
C ARG A 129 2.01 17.67 -3.87
N THR A 130 2.62 16.50 -3.59
CA THR A 130 3.24 15.68 -4.66
C THR A 130 2.20 14.85 -5.39
N VAL A 131 2.57 14.31 -6.55
CA VAL A 131 1.70 13.39 -7.31
C VAL A 131 1.33 12.15 -6.49
N GLN A 132 2.28 11.63 -5.70
CA GLN A 132 2.03 10.46 -4.85
C GLN A 132 1.04 10.76 -3.73
N ASP A 133 1.15 11.90 -3.08
CA ASP A 133 0.24 12.31 -2.00
C ASP A 133 -1.20 12.42 -2.50
N VAL A 134 -1.36 12.97 -3.70
CA VAL A 134 -2.67 13.15 -4.34
C VAL A 134 -3.31 11.82 -4.78
N ILE A 135 -2.49 10.85 -5.24
CA ILE A 135 -3.00 9.56 -5.76
C ILE A 135 -3.17 8.52 -4.64
N ALA A 136 -2.24 8.48 -3.66
CA ALA A 136 -2.09 7.33 -2.77
C ALA A 136 -2.63 7.52 -1.35
N GLN A 137 -2.59 8.72 -0.77
CA GLN A 137 -2.71 8.80 0.69
C GLN A 137 -3.94 9.50 1.25
N ASP A 138 -4.48 10.59 0.69
CA ASP A 138 -5.39 11.41 1.48
C ASP A 138 -6.57 12.02 0.73
N ARG A 139 -7.17 11.30 -0.21
CA ARG A 139 -8.35 11.82 -0.92
C ARG A 139 -9.44 12.32 0.03
N THR A 140 -9.74 11.55 1.07
CA THR A 140 -10.82 11.90 2.02
C THR A 140 -10.46 13.15 2.84
N GLN A 141 -9.21 13.28 3.26
CA GLN A 141 -8.74 14.42 4.04
C GLN A 141 -8.68 15.70 3.19
N ILE A 142 -8.17 15.56 1.95
CA ILE A 142 -8.14 16.67 0.99
C ILE A 142 -9.55 17.16 0.68
N MET A 143 -10.48 16.23 0.45
CA MET A 143 -11.87 16.56 0.15
C MET A 143 -12.57 17.23 1.33
N GLY A 144 -12.34 16.76 2.54
CA GLY A 144 -12.89 17.38 3.76
C GLY A 144 -12.40 18.81 3.97
N LEU A 145 -11.08 19.05 3.82
CA LEU A 145 -10.50 20.39 3.90
C LEU A 145 -10.99 21.32 2.78
N LEU A 146 -11.14 20.79 1.57
CA LEU A 146 -11.68 21.55 0.45
C LEU A 146 -13.14 21.93 0.68
N THR A 147 -13.97 20.98 1.10
CA THR A 147 -15.38 21.21 1.37
C THR A 147 -15.56 22.30 2.43
N SER A 148 -14.86 22.20 3.57
CA SER A 148 -14.98 23.21 4.64
C SER A 148 -14.48 24.60 4.21
N ASN A 149 -13.37 24.69 3.49
CA ASN A 149 -12.83 25.97 2.99
C ASN A 149 -13.71 26.64 1.95
N ILE A 150 -14.40 25.83 1.12
CA ILE A 150 -15.30 26.34 0.08
C ILE A 150 -16.64 26.71 0.70
N ASP A 151 -17.13 25.92 1.64
CA ASP A 151 -18.38 26.16 2.33
C ASP A 151 -18.37 27.50 3.10
N GLU A 152 -17.32 27.78 3.87
CA GLU A 152 -17.13 29.07 4.52
C GLU A 152 -17.25 30.28 3.58
N LYS A 153 -16.71 30.14 2.36
CA LYS A 153 -16.79 31.19 1.33
C LYS A 153 -18.13 31.26 0.65
N SER A 154 -18.82 30.13 0.50
CA SER A 154 -20.13 30.03 -0.19
C SER A 154 -21.27 30.54 0.66
N GLU A 155 -21.13 30.58 1.99
CA GLU A 155 -22.11 31.10 2.92
C GLU A 155 -22.50 32.58 2.61
N ALA A 156 -21.51 33.37 2.14
CA ALA A 156 -21.75 34.73 1.71
C ALA A 156 -22.73 34.84 0.52
N TRP A 157 -22.92 33.78 -0.24
CA TRP A 157 -23.83 33.70 -1.39
C TRP A 157 -25.08 32.89 -1.13
N GLY A 158 -25.32 32.50 0.14
CA GLY A 158 -26.48 31.70 0.54
C GLY A 158 -26.47 30.27 -0.02
N ILE A 159 -25.30 29.74 -0.34
CA ILE A 159 -25.09 28.41 -0.87
C ILE A 159 -24.36 27.58 0.20
N ASP A 160 -24.84 26.37 0.46
CA ASP A 160 -24.21 25.37 1.29
C ASP A 160 -23.58 24.29 0.37
N ILE A 161 -22.29 24.06 0.53
CA ILE A 161 -21.56 23.02 -0.19
C ILE A 161 -21.57 21.73 0.60
N VAL A 162 -22.45 20.84 0.23
CA VAL A 162 -22.67 19.56 0.93
C VAL A 162 -21.46 18.63 0.76
N ASP A 163 -20.88 18.55 -0.47
CA ASP A 163 -19.79 17.64 -0.74
C ASP A 163 -19.03 18.04 -2.03
N VAL A 164 -17.72 17.95 -1.97
CA VAL A 164 -16.83 18.13 -3.14
C VAL A 164 -16.05 16.85 -3.34
N ARG A 165 -16.19 16.22 -4.51
CA ARG A 165 -15.47 14.97 -4.80
C ARG A 165 -14.74 14.97 -6.13
N ILE A 166 -13.57 14.37 -6.11
CA ILE A 166 -12.80 14.06 -7.31
C ILE A 166 -13.27 12.71 -7.84
N LYS A 167 -13.73 12.67 -9.08
CA LYS A 167 -14.09 11.44 -9.80
C LYS A 167 -12.84 10.69 -10.26
N ARG A 168 -11.96 11.42 -10.95
CA ARG A 168 -10.79 10.87 -11.62
C ARG A 168 -9.65 11.88 -11.63
N ILE A 169 -8.43 11.35 -11.52
CA ILE A 169 -7.19 12.09 -11.65
C ILE A 169 -6.35 11.34 -12.67
N ASP A 170 -6.05 12.00 -13.79
CA ASP A 170 -5.25 11.43 -14.87
C ASP A 170 -4.05 12.31 -15.19
N PHE A 171 -3.07 11.72 -15.83
CA PHE A 171 -2.03 12.50 -16.50
C PHE A 171 -2.52 12.95 -17.88
N PRO A 172 -2.08 14.12 -18.39
CA PRO A 172 -2.34 14.48 -19.78
C PRO A 172 -1.83 13.39 -20.74
N ASP A 173 -2.61 13.03 -21.75
CA ASP A 173 -2.37 11.88 -22.64
C ASP A 173 -0.96 11.84 -23.25
N LYS A 174 -0.38 13.00 -23.54
CA LYS A 174 0.98 13.11 -24.10
C LYS A 174 2.10 12.81 -23.10
N ILE A 175 1.82 12.85 -21.79
CA ILE A 175 2.83 12.67 -20.72
C ILE A 175 2.65 11.29 -20.07
N SER A 176 1.47 10.71 -20.18
CA SER A 176 1.08 9.47 -19.53
C SER A 176 2.05 8.32 -19.84
N GLN A 177 2.35 8.06 -21.11
CA GLN A 177 3.25 6.98 -21.52
C GLN A 177 4.67 7.13 -20.93
N ASN A 178 5.27 8.32 -21.06
CA ASN A 178 6.63 8.56 -20.57
C ASN A 178 6.73 8.47 -19.02
N VAL A 179 5.68 8.88 -18.30
CA VAL A 179 5.62 8.75 -16.84
C VAL A 179 5.45 7.30 -16.42
N TYR A 180 4.59 6.54 -17.08
CA TYR A 180 4.42 5.12 -16.82
C TYR A 180 5.70 4.32 -17.10
N GLU A 181 6.40 4.60 -18.21
CA GLU A 181 7.68 3.98 -18.51
C GLU A 181 8.74 4.33 -17.46
N ARG A 182 8.81 5.60 -17.04
CA ARG A 182 9.73 6.02 -15.98
C ARG A 182 9.43 5.33 -14.65
N MET A 183 8.17 5.27 -14.25
CA MET A 183 7.75 4.56 -13.04
C MET A 183 8.05 3.06 -13.12
N ARG A 184 7.83 2.45 -14.28
CA ARG A 184 8.18 1.04 -14.54
C ARG A 184 9.68 0.81 -14.41
N THR A 185 10.50 1.62 -15.07
CA THR A 185 11.95 1.55 -15.02
C THR A 185 12.48 1.72 -13.58
N GLU A 186 11.91 2.67 -12.83
CA GLU A 186 12.28 2.90 -11.43
C GLU A 186 11.91 1.71 -10.53
N ARG A 187 10.74 1.13 -10.70
CA ARG A 187 10.34 -0.10 -9.99
C ARG A 187 11.24 -1.29 -10.35
N GLU A 188 11.60 -1.43 -11.62
CA GLU A 188 12.53 -2.48 -12.07
C GLU A 188 13.94 -2.27 -11.51
N ARG A 189 14.40 -1.02 -11.39
CA ARG A 189 15.67 -0.67 -10.74
C ARG A 189 15.65 -1.04 -9.26
N LEU A 190 14.60 -0.65 -8.53
CA LEU A 190 14.45 -1.00 -7.11
C LEU A 190 14.39 -2.52 -6.90
N ALA A 191 13.64 -3.21 -7.72
CA ALA A 191 13.54 -4.68 -7.66
C ALA A 191 14.87 -5.37 -7.94
N ARG A 192 15.69 -4.85 -8.88
CA ARG A 192 17.06 -5.35 -9.12
C ARG A 192 17.96 -5.08 -7.92
N GLU A 193 17.91 -3.89 -7.36
CA GLU A 193 18.69 -3.53 -6.16
C GLU A 193 18.37 -4.45 -4.98
N HIS A 194 17.10 -4.68 -4.68
CA HIS A 194 16.70 -5.60 -3.62
C HIS A 194 17.13 -7.05 -3.88
N ARG A 195 17.03 -7.52 -5.12
CA ARG A 195 17.52 -8.86 -5.49
C ARG A 195 19.03 -8.98 -5.31
N SER A 196 19.78 -8.00 -5.80
CA SER A 196 21.24 -7.99 -5.66
C SER A 196 21.69 -7.98 -4.18
N LYS A 197 21.04 -7.16 -3.33
CA LYS A 197 21.28 -7.17 -1.89
C LYS A 197 20.92 -8.52 -1.24
N GLY A 198 19.84 -9.14 -1.70
CA GLY A 198 19.47 -10.49 -1.26
C GLY A 198 20.48 -11.56 -1.65
N GLU A 199 20.98 -11.52 -2.87
CA GLU A 199 22.03 -12.44 -3.37
C GLU A 199 23.35 -12.24 -2.63
N GLU A 200 23.76 -11.00 -2.40
CA GLU A 200 24.94 -10.66 -1.59
C GLU A 200 24.82 -11.23 -0.17
N ALA A 201 23.70 -10.98 0.50
CA ALA A 201 23.46 -11.51 1.84
C ALA A 201 23.43 -13.03 1.87
N ALA A 202 22.78 -13.67 0.90
CA ALA A 202 22.76 -15.13 0.78
C ALA A 202 24.16 -15.73 0.53
N THR A 203 24.95 -15.09 -0.31
CA THR A 203 26.34 -15.52 -0.60
C THR A 203 27.21 -15.40 0.66
N ARG A 204 27.08 -14.29 1.40
CA ARG A 204 27.81 -14.11 2.66
C ARG A 204 27.42 -15.15 3.70
N ILE A 205 26.13 -15.39 3.92
CA ILE A 205 25.63 -16.38 4.88
C ILE A 205 26.13 -17.79 4.50
N ARG A 206 26.08 -18.17 3.21
CA ARG A 206 26.60 -19.47 2.76
C ARG A 206 28.10 -19.59 2.98
N ALA A 207 28.87 -18.57 2.63
CA ALA A 207 30.32 -18.57 2.82
C ALA A 207 30.71 -18.68 4.30
N ASP A 208 30.01 -18.00 5.20
CA ASP A 208 30.21 -18.08 6.64
C ASP A 208 29.86 -19.48 7.18
N ALA A 209 28.75 -20.05 6.74
CA ALA A 209 28.33 -21.39 7.14
C ALA A 209 29.32 -22.47 6.63
N ASP A 210 29.79 -22.37 5.39
CA ASP A 210 30.79 -23.27 4.82
C ASP A 210 32.15 -23.14 5.51
N ALA A 211 32.52 -21.92 5.91
CA ALA A 211 33.74 -21.70 6.70
C ALA A 211 33.63 -22.34 8.10
N GLN A 212 32.52 -22.12 8.80
CA GLN A 212 32.25 -22.71 10.12
C GLN A 212 32.21 -24.24 10.04
N SER A 213 31.57 -24.80 9.02
CA SER A 213 31.54 -26.25 8.78
C SER A 213 32.94 -26.84 8.60
N ARG A 214 33.77 -26.18 7.78
CA ARG A 214 35.18 -26.62 7.57
C ARG A 214 36.00 -26.55 8.84
N ILE A 215 35.84 -25.49 9.64
CA ILE A 215 36.53 -25.35 10.93
C ILE A 215 36.11 -26.49 11.88
N LEU A 216 34.81 -26.73 12.01
CA LEU A 216 34.27 -27.78 12.88
C LEU A 216 34.77 -29.16 12.48
N VAL A 217 34.78 -29.50 11.19
CA VAL A 217 35.31 -30.77 10.65
C VAL A 217 36.81 -30.89 10.91
N ALA A 218 37.59 -29.81 10.71
CA ALA A 218 39.01 -29.80 10.96
C ALA A 218 39.33 -29.98 12.46
N GLU A 219 38.60 -29.38 13.35
CA GLU A 219 38.71 -29.54 14.80
C GLU A 219 38.39 -30.98 15.22
N ALA A 220 37.28 -31.52 14.74
CA ALA A 220 36.90 -32.92 15.03
C ALA A 220 37.93 -33.89 14.50
N TYR A 221 38.52 -33.64 13.32
CA TYR A 221 39.61 -34.46 12.81
C TYR A 221 40.86 -34.35 13.68
N ARG A 222 41.27 -33.15 14.08
CA ARG A 222 42.38 -32.92 15.03
C ARG A 222 42.16 -33.69 16.31
N ASP A 223 40.99 -33.55 16.92
CA ASP A 223 40.68 -34.19 18.19
C ASP A 223 40.66 -35.73 18.06
N SER A 224 40.17 -36.24 16.93
CA SER A 224 40.27 -37.69 16.59
C SER A 224 41.71 -38.17 16.49
N GLN A 225 42.58 -37.41 15.86
CA GLN A 225 44.02 -37.78 15.73
C GLN A 225 44.74 -37.71 17.06
N VAL A 226 44.44 -36.70 17.90
CA VAL A 226 44.98 -36.60 19.25
C VAL A 226 44.51 -37.79 20.09
N LEU A 227 43.25 -38.16 20.04
CA LEU A 227 42.72 -39.31 20.76
C LEU A 227 43.34 -40.63 20.31
N ARG A 228 43.49 -40.83 18.99
CA ARG A 228 44.21 -42.01 18.45
C ARG A 228 45.65 -42.03 18.91
N GLY A 229 46.37 -40.91 18.79
CA GLY A 229 47.76 -40.83 19.21
C GLY A 229 47.95 -41.09 20.72
N THR A 230 47.07 -40.61 21.57
CA THR A 230 47.11 -40.90 22.99
C THR A 230 46.78 -42.36 23.29
N GLY A 231 45.82 -42.94 22.54
CA GLY A 231 45.50 -44.36 22.64
C GLY A 231 46.69 -45.27 22.23
N ASP A 232 47.32 -44.93 21.11
CA ASP A 232 48.51 -45.65 20.61
C ASP A 232 49.69 -45.55 21.58
N ALA A 233 49.92 -44.35 22.13
CA ALA A 233 50.96 -44.12 23.14
C ALA A 233 50.69 -44.92 24.42
N LEU A 234 49.44 -44.94 24.92
CA LEU A 234 49.05 -45.74 26.07
C LEU A 234 49.21 -47.24 25.81
N SER A 235 48.79 -47.71 24.62
CA SER A 235 48.95 -49.09 24.19
C SER A 235 50.44 -49.48 24.14
N ALA A 236 51.28 -48.64 23.53
CA ALA A 236 52.73 -48.87 23.50
C ALA A 236 53.35 -48.92 24.90
N GLN A 237 52.93 -48.08 25.84
CA GLN A 237 53.38 -48.13 27.24
C GLN A 237 52.99 -49.44 27.94
N ILE A 238 51.76 -49.91 27.75
CA ILE A 238 51.26 -51.15 28.31
C ILE A 238 52.12 -52.34 27.78
N TYR A 239 52.32 -52.38 26.44
CA TYR A 239 53.14 -53.44 25.85
C TYR A 239 54.61 -53.37 26.31
N ALA A 240 55.20 -52.16 26.40
CA ALA A 240 56.56 -51.99 26.88
C ALA A 240 56.73 -52.48 28.35
N LYS A 241 55.75 -52.17 29.23
CA LYS A 241 55.76 -52.69 30.62
C LYS A 241 55.61 -54.21 30.66
N ALA A 242 54.77 -54.80 29.83
CA ALA A 242 54.57 -56.21 29.72
C ALA A 242 55.89 -56.92 29.24
N TYR A 243 56.53 -56.33 28.22
CA TYR A 243 57.82 -56.83 27.71
C TYR A 243 58.94 -56.83 28.73
N THR A 244 59.04 -55.80 29.58
CA THR A 244 60.07 -55.70 30.62
C THR A 244 59.83 -56.69 31.72
N ARG A 245 58.60 -57.18 31.93
CA ARG A 245 58.26 -58.14 33.01
C ARG A 245 58.61 -59.57 32.66
N ASP A 246 58.44 -60.04 31.44
CA ASP A 246 58.85 -61.34 30.91
C ASP A 246 59.12 -61.25 29.41
N ARG A 247 60.37 -61.13 29.01
CA ARG A 247 60.81 -60.92 27.65
C ARG A 247 60.57 -62.13 26.77
N ASP A 248 60.74 -63.32 27.29
CA ASP A 248 60.65 -64.53 26.49
C ASP A 248 59.16 -64.88 26.20
N PHE A 249 58.31 -64.76 27.22
CA PHE A 249 56.87 -64.90 27.03
C PHE A 249 56.31 -63.87 26.07
N TYR A 250 56.70 -62.57 26.19
CA TYR A 250 56.22 -61.54 25.26
C TYR A 250 56.67 -61.80 23.81
N ARG A 251 57.89 -62.24 23.58
CA ARG A 251 58.35 -62.58 22.24
C ARG A 251 57.55 -63.74 21.70
N PHE A 252 57.27 -64.74 22.43
CA PHE A 252 56.41 -65.85 22.01
C PHE A 252 55.00 -65.38 21.66
N TYR A 253 54.38 -64.64 22.60
CA TYR A 253 53.03 -64.11 22.36
C TYR A 253 52.96 -63.25 21.11
N ARG A 254 53.89 -62.36 20.93
CA ARG A 254 53.93 -61.46 19.76
C ARG A 254 54.17 -62.22 18.44
N SER A 255 54.96 -63.28 18.47
CA SER A 255 55.14 -64.15 17.31
C SER A 255 53.84 -64.88 16.97
N MET A 256 53.07 -65.35 17.97
CA MET A 256 51.79 -66.01 17.69
C MET A 256 50.75 -65.03 17.18
N GLU A 257 50.71 -63.80 17.67
CA GLU A 257 49.83 -62.75 17.15
C GLU A 257 50.22 -62.35 15.69
N ALA A 258 51.49 -62.23 15.43
CA ALA A 258 51.98 -61.99 14.10
C ALA A 258 51.58 -63.13 13.13
N TYR A 259 51.72 -64.41 13.59
CA TYR A 259 51.27 -65.54 12.79
C TYR A 259 49.78 -65.50 12.51
N LYS A 260 48.95 -65.21 13.51
CA LYS A 260 47.50 -65.09 13.37
C LYS A 260 47.14 -64.03 12.33
N ASN A 261 47.78 -62.86 12.38
CA ASN A 261 47.46 -61.72 11.49
C ASN A 261 47.99 -61.99 10.08
N THR A 262 49.17 -62.61 9.93
CA THR A 262 49.76 -62.91 8.62
C THR A 262 49.02 -64.05 7.91
N PHE A 263 48.47 -65.02 8.64
CA PHE A 263 47.79 -66.19 8.07
C PHE A 263 46.25 -66.04 8.09
N SER A 264 45.72 -64.84 8.32
CA SER A 264 44.26 -64.62 8.40
C SER A 264 43.60 -64.57 7.06
N ASP A 265 44.33 -64.23 5.97
CA ASP A 265 43.77 -64.08 4.64
C ASP A 265 44.08 -65.34 3.80
N LYS A 266 43.07 -65.92 3.18
CA LYS A 266 43.15 -67.19 2.43
C LYS A 266 43.72 -67.04 1.02
N GLY A 267 44.10 -65.84 0.60
CA GLY A 267 44.53 -65.50 -0.77
C GLY A 267 46.02 -65.28 -0.92
N ASP A 268 46.82 -65.24 0.14
CA ASP A 268 48.22 -64.91 0.09
C ASP A 268 49.08 -66.15 -0.16
N VAL A 269 49.92 -66.08 -1.13
CA VAL A 269 50.98 -67.16 -1.46
C VAL A 269 52.25 -66.74 -0.70
N MET A 270 52.57 -67.50 0.31
CA MET A 270 53.75 -67.27 1.16
C MET A 270 54.94 -68.12 0.74
N LEU A 271 56.01 -67.49 0.37
CA LEU A 271 57.31 -68.17 0.14
C LEU A 271 58.09 -68.18 1.45
N LEU A 272 58.17 -69.33 2.04
CA LEU A 272 58.79 -69.50 3.38
C LEU A 272 60.19 -70.10 3.25
N GLY A 273 61.17 -69.36 3.81
CA GLY A 273 62.48 -69.94 4.15
C GLY A 273 62.43 -70.62 5.48
N PRO A 274 62.67 -71.92 5.62
CA PRO A 274 62.48 -72.62 6.92
C PRO A 274 63.42 -72.15 8.03
N ASP A 275 64.46 -71.37 7.71
CA ASP A 275 65.50 -70.97 8.67
C ASP A 275 65.37 -69.51 9.16
N SER A 276 64.27 -68.82 8.82
CA SER A 276 64.04 -67.44 9.28
C SER A 276 63.70 -67.37 10.78
N GLU A 277 64.14 -66.33 11.43
CA GLU A 277 63.86 -66.03 12.85
C GLU A 277 62.36 -65.97 13.16
N PHE A 278 61.53 -65.66 12.17
CA PHE A 278 60.06 -65.66 12.24
C PHE A 278 59.48 -67.04 12.58
N PHE A 279 60.07 -68.15 12.10
CA PHE A 279 59.63 -69.55 12.38
C PHE A 279 60.34 -70.23 13.52
N LYS A 280 61.10 -69.51 14.31
CA LYS A 280 61.85 -70.05 15.48
C LYS A 280 61.00 -70.89 16.42
N TYR A 281 59.82 -70.40 16.74
CA TYR A 281 58.88 -71.05 17.64
C TYR A 281 58.03 -72.14 16.93
N PHE A 282 57.98 -72.18 15.66
CA PHE A 282 57.31 -73.25 14.91
C PHE A 282 58.20 -74.52 14.82
N LYS A 283 59.53 -74.35 14.86
CA LYS A 283 60.50 -75.46 14.92
C LYS A 283 60.64 -76.08 16.28
N VAL A 284 60.31 -75.40 17.37
CA VAL A 284 60.53 -75.86 18.77
C VAL A 284 59.35 -76.66 19.33
N SER A 285 58.45 -77.15 18.49
CA SER A 285 57.33 -77.99 18.92
C SER A 285 57.71 -79.43 19.23
N GLN A 286 58.98 -79.82 19.00
CA GLN A 286 59.48 -81.09 19.50
C GLN A 286 60.49 -80.80 20.56
N GLY A 287 60.16 -81.15 21.80
CA GLY A 287 60.92 -80.95 23.00
C GLY A 287 62.34 -81.31 22.89
N GLN A 288 63.22 -80.30 22.94
CA GLN A 288 64.59 -80.45 23.47
C GLN A 288 64.93 -79.21 24.25
N SER A 289 64.75 -79.32 25.55
CA SER A 289 65.45 -78.61 26.59
C SER A 289 66.93 -78.72 26.43
N LYS A 290 67.64 -77.65 26.21
CA LYS A 290 68.97 -77.40 26.73
C LYS A 290 69.12 -75.91 27.05
#